data_46aeb2c4e7a01a051076d7d63aeb88d8
#
_entry.id   46aeb2c4e7a01a051076d7d63aeb88d8
#
_cell.length_a   1.000
_cell.length_b   1.000
_cell.length_c   1.000
_cell.angle_alpha   90.00
_cell.angle_beta   90.00
_cell.angle_gamma   90.00
#
_symmetry.space_group_name_H-M   'P 1'
#
loop_
_entity.id
_entity.type
_entity.pdbx_description
1 polymer ?
#
loop_
_entity_poly.entity_id
_entity_poly.type
_entity_poly.pdbx_seq_one_letter_code
_entity_poly.pdbx_strand_id
1 'polypeptide(L)'
;DEACNTVYGIKIKNQETIPVRAQDYVFLTSGSMMTNASYGDNTHIAEINRDTEDMGLFTVWKNLAARNKKFGNPDKFLSHIDKTKWMSFFLTVEDYPEFFERLEKMTGSKSGTGGGITFMDSGWEMSLVIYDRDYFPDQREKNRDVLWGDGLFGERIGSYIKKPMAECTGNEIIEEMLYHFGMLDMKDEVLAHSHISTLS
;
A
#
# COMPACT_ATOMS: atom_id res chain seq x y z
N ASP A 1 -31.62 -13.01 17.99
CA ASP A 1 -31.94 -14.09 17.06
C ASP A 1 -30.62 -14.77 16.64
N GLU A 2 -30.45 -16.04 16.99
CA GLU A 2 -29.22 -16.79 16.65
C GLU A 2 -28.96 -16.92 15.13
N ALA A 3 -29.94 -16.66 14.32
CA ALA A 3 -29.86 -16.74 12.86
C ALA A 3 -29.37 -15.44 12.20
N CYS A 4 -29.44 -14.30 12.88
CA CYS A 4 -29.11 -13.01 12.31
C CYS A 4 -28.38 -12.12 13.32
N ASN A 5 -27.22 -11.57 12.93
CA ASN A 5 -26.53 -10.57 13.74
C ASN A 5 -27.07 -9.19 13.35
N THR A 6 -27.75 -8.53 14.27
CA THR A 6 -28.30 -7.19 14.04
C THR A 6 -27.49 -6.16 14.82
N VAL A 7 -27.04 -5.11 14.13
CA VAL A 7 -26.34 -3.99 14.76
C VAL A 7 -27.37 -2.92 15.11
N TYR A 8 -27.46 -2.55 16.39
CA TYR A 8 -28.37 -1.51 16.90
C TYR A 8 -27.67 -0.17 17.15
N GLY A 9 -26.35 -0.18 17.21
CA GLY A 9 -25.57 1.01 17.44
C GLY A 9 -24.08 0.77 17.30
N ILE A 10 -23.34 1.82 16.96
CA ILE A 10 -21.90 1.84 16.85
C ILE A 10 -21.36 2.72 17.99
N LYS A 11 -20.65 2.11 18.93
CA LYS A 11 -20.03 2.81 20.05
C LYS A 11 -18.61 3.25 19.67
N ILE A 12 -18.38 4.53 19.62
CA ILE A 12 -17.06 5.12 19.40
C ILE A 12 -16.44 5.45 20.76
N LYS A 13 -15.14 5.14 20.93
CA LYS A 13 -14.41 5.43 22.18
C LYS A 13 -14.52 6.93 22.51
N ASN A 14 -14.97 7.22 23.72
CA ASN A 14 -15.16 8.59 24.25
C ASN A 14 -16.18 9.47 23.51
N GLN A 15 -17.11 8.87 22.75
CA GLN A 15 -18.19 9.57 22.05
C GLN A 15 -19.54 8.91 22.33
N GLU A 16 -20.62 9.60 21.92
CA GLU A 16 -21.97 9.03 21.95
C GLU A 16 -22.10 7.85 20.98
N THR A 17 -23.01 6.93 21.31
CA THR A 17 -23.31 5.81 20.43
C THR A 17 -24.09 6.29 19.21
N ILE A 18 -23.62 6.02 18.02
CA ILE A 18 -24.35 6.27 16.78
C ILE A 18 -25.46 5.22 16.67
N PRO A 19 -26.75 5.60 16.66
CA PRO A 19 -27.84 4.65 16.52
C PRO A 19 -27.90 4.10 15.09
N VAL A 20 -28.18 2.80 14.95
CA VAL A 20 -28.40 2.12 13.67
C VAL A 20 -29.88 1.80 13.55
N ARG A 21 -30.50 2.26 12.48
CA ARG A 21 -31.94 2.09 12.20
C ARG A 21 -32.17 0.81 11.38
N ALA A 22 -33.41 0.35 11.32
CA ALA A 22 -33.76 -0.87 10.61
C ALA A 22 -33.49 -0.83 9.09
N GLN A 23 -33.44 0.37 8.48
CA GLN A 23 -33.13 0.56 7.07
C GLN A 23 -31.65 0.81 6.78
N ASP A 24 -30.81 0.94 7.81
CA ASP A 24 -29.39 1.22 7.65
C ASP A 24 -28.62 -0.08 7.38
N TYR A 25 -27.56 0.03 6.60
CA TYR A 25 -26.61 -1.06 6.37
C TYR A 25 -25.30 -0.75 7.09
N VAL A 26 -24.78 -1.74 7.81
CA VAL A 26 -23.49 -1.65 8.48
C VAL A 26 -22.49 -2.60 7.82
N PHE A 27 -21.46 -2.03 7.21
CA PHE A 27 -20.34 -2.78 6.68
C PHE A 27 -19.19 -2.70 7.67
N LEU A 28 -18.73 -3.85 8.14
CA LEU A 28 -17.60 -3.96 9.05
C LEU A 28 -16.41 -4.57 8.31
N THR A 29 -15.40 -3.76 8.04
CA THR A 29 -14.11 -4.23 7.56
C THR A 29 -13.26 -4.58 8.78
N SER A 30 -13.18 -5.87 9.08
CA SER A 30 -12.51 -6.35 10.29
C SER A 30 -11.12 -6.87 9.96
N GLY A 31 -10.13 -6.01 10.08
CA GLY A 31 -8.74 -6.31 9.77
C GLY A 31 -8.36 -5.98 8.33
N SER A 32 -7.13 -5.58 8.15
CA SER A 32 -6.54 -5.24 6.86
C SER A 32 -5.04 -5.44 6.97
N MET A 33 -4.38 -5.83 5.90
CA MET A 33 -2.91 -5.88 5.82
C MET A 33 -2.27 -4.50 6.07
N MET A 34 -3.04 -3.44 5.82
CA MET A 34 -2.62 -2.05 6.06
C MET A 34 -2.90 -1.56 7.49
N THR A 35 -3.52 -2.38 8.34
CA THR A 35 -3.80 -2.00 9.73
C THR A 35 -2.50 -1.92 10.52
N ASN A 36 -2.27 -0.76 11.14
CA ASN A 36 -1.04 -0.45 11.88
C ASN A 36 0.24 -0.51 11.01
N ALA A 37 0.11 -0.31 9.71
CA ALA A 37 1.27 -0.20 8.84
C ALA A 37 2.16 0.98 9.28
N SER A 38 3.45 0.83 9.13
CA SER A 38 4.41 1.90 9.30
C SER A 38 4.72 2.56 7.97
N TYR A 39 5.27 3.75 8.04
CA TYR A 39 5.61 4.54 6.85
C TYR A 39 7.10 4.79 6.80
N GLY A 40 7.64 4.76 5.58
CA GLY A 40 8.98 5.22 5.27
C GLY A 40 8.92 6.30 4.18
N ASP A 41 10.07 6.83 3.85
CA ASP A 41 10.23 7.88 2.84
C ASP A 41 11.47 7.61 1.96
N ASN A 42 11.94 8.61 1.24
CA ASN A 42 13.12 8.52 0.39
C ASN A 42 14.34 7.92 1.10
N THR A 43 14.51 8.18 2.40
CA THR A 43 15.71 7.87 3.19
C THR A 43 15.48 6.95 4.38
N HIS A 44 14.22 6.76 4.76
CA HIS A 44 13.84 5.92 5.88
C HIS A 44 13.05 4.69 5.44
N ILE A 45 13.34 3.58 6.09
CA ILE A 45 12.67 2.30 5.87
C ILE A 45 11.32 2.29 6.59
N ALA A 46 10.29 1.73 5.96
CA ALA A 46 9.03 1.39 6.61
C ALA A 46 9.22 0.10 7.42
N GLU A 47 9.41 0.20 8.73
CA GLU A 47 9.62 -0.96 9.59
C GLU A 47 8.33 -1.76 9.77
N ILE A 48 8.40 -3.09 9.64
CA ILE A 48 7.24 -3.96 9.84
C ILE A 48 6.79 -3.90 11.29
N ASN A 49 5.56 -3.45 11.53
CA ASN A 49 4.96 -3.45 12.85
C ASN A 49 4.54 -4.88 13.26
N ARG A 50 5.15 -5.38 14.34
CA ARG A 50 4.86 -6.72 14.89
C ARG A 50 4.07 -6.69 16.20
N ASP A 51 3.61 -5.51 16.62
CA ASP A 51 2.76 -5.39 17.79
C ASP A 51 1.38 -5.97 17.51
N THR A 52 1.00 -7.02 18.24
CA THR A 52 -0.30 -7.69 18.12
C THR A 52 -1.29 -7.33 19.23
N GLU A 53 -0.91 -6.45 20.15
CA GLU A 53 -1.76 -6.09 21.29
C GLU A 53 -2.76 -4.98 20.93
N ASP A 54 -2.30 -3.93 20.25
CA ASP A 54 -3.18 -2.85 19.77
C ASP A 54 -3.20 -2.81 18.23
N MET A 55 -3.95 -3.71 17.65
CA MET A 55 -4.05 -3.93 16.21
C MET A 55 -5.28 -3.25 15.59
N GLY A 56 -5.76 -2.15 16.15
CA GLY A 56 -6.85 -1.37 15.57
C GLY A 56 -8.06 -2.23 15.17
N LEU A 57 -8.31 -2.39 13.87
CA LEU A 57 -9.46 -3.16 13.36
C LEU A 57 -9.39 -4.65 13.73
N PHE A 58 -8.22 -5.26 13.86
CA PHE A 58 -8.07 -6.63 14.32
C PHE A 58 -8.52 -6.81 15.77
N THR A 59 -8.36 -5.79 16.62
CA THR A 59 -8.88 -5.80 18.00
C THR A 59 -10.40 -5.95 18.01
N VAL A 60 -11.10 -5.25 17.13
CA VAL A 60 -12.56 -5.40 16.98
C VAL A 60 -12.90 -6.81 16.53
N TRP A 61 -12.17 -7.35 15.55
CA TRP A 61 -12.39 -8.72 15.07
C TRP A 61 -12.10 -9.77 16.14
N LYS A 62 -11.01 -9.66 16.89
CA LYS A 62 -10.73 -10.53 18.06
C LYS A 62 -11.89 -10.54 19.05
N ASN A 63 -12.41 -9.37 19.40
CA ASN A 63 -13.54 -9.24 20.33
C ASN A 63 -14.84 -9.86 19.81
N LEU A 64 -15.11 -9.75 18.51
CA LEU A 64 -16.27 -10.39 17.87
C LEU A 64 -16.10 -11.91 17.83
N ALA A 65 -14.94 -12.40 17.41
CA ALA A 65 -14.64 -13.83 17.34
C ALA A 65 -14.66 -14.52 18.72
N ALA A 66 -14.23 -13.82 19.76
CA ALA A 66 -14.34 -14.30 21.14
C ALA A 66 -15.81 -14.50 21.60
N ARG A 67 -16.73 -13.68 21.08
CA ARG A 67 -18.16 -13.79 21.40
C ARG A 67 -18.89 -14.83 20.56
N ASN A 68 -18.52 -14.97 19.30
CA ASN A 68 -19.18 -15.91 18.40
C ASN A 68 -18.21 -16.41 17.33
N LYS A 69 -17.98 -17.72 17.28
CA LYS A 69 -17.10 -18.39 16.32
C LYS A 69 -17.48 -18.17 14.85
N LYS A 70 -18.72 -17.75 14.56
CA LYS A 70 -19.16 -17.38 13.20
C LYS A 70 -18.36 -16.21 12.62
N PHE A 71 -17.72 -15.38 13.45
CA PHE A 71 -16.84 -14.30 13.00
C PHE A 71 -15.44 -14.76 12.58
N GLY A 72 -15.18 -16.06 12.57
CA GLY A 72 -13.93 -16.64 12.10
C GLY A 72 -12.80 -16.61 13.12
N ASN A 73 -11.56 -16.68 12.62
CA ASN A 73 -10.37 -16.73 13.47
C ASN A 73 -9.33 -15.70 13.01
N PRO A 74 -9.23 -14.53 13.67
CA PRO A 74 -8.27 -13.50 13.35
C PRO A 74 -6.81 -13.92 13.56
N ASP A 75 -6.54 -14.89 14.46
CA ASP A 75 -5.17 -15.33 14.75
C ASP A 75 -4.50 -16.00 13.55
N LYS A 76 -5.28 -16.50 12.59
CA LYS A 76 -4.71 -17.03 11.33
C LYS A 76 -3.95 -15.97 10.53
N PHE A 77 -4.29 -14.70 10.69
CA PHE A 77 -3.61 -13.58 10.07
C PHE A 77 -2.52 -13.01 10.98
N LEU A 78 -2.82 -12.81 12.24
CA LEU A 78 -1.95 -12.14 13.20
C LEU A 78 -0.75 -12.98 13.64
N SER A 79 -0.88 -14.31 13.65
CA SER A 79 0.23 -15.20 14.03
C SER A 79 1.31 -15.35 12.96
N HIS A 80 1.11 -14.80 11.77
CA HIS A 80 2.00 -14.96 10.63
C HIS A 80 2.26 -13.64 9.89
N ILE A 81 2.49 -12.55 10.61
CA ILE A 81 2.73 -11.21 10.04
C ILE A 81 3.79 -11.25 8.95
N ASP A 82 4.91 -11.95 9.16
CA ASP A 82 5.96 -12.06 8.15
C ASP A 82 5.53 -12.76 6.84
N LYS A 83 4.44 -13.52 6.85
CA LYS A 83 3.87 -14.17 5.67
C LYS A 83 2.72 -13.39 5.04
N THR A 84 2.12 -12.47 5.78
CA THR A 84 0.95 -11.69 5.35
C THR A 84 1.26 -10.22 5.11
N LYS A 85 2.50 -9.80 5.34
CA LYS A 85 2.96 -8.45 5.08
C LYS A 85 2.81 -8.09 3.61
N TRP A 86 2.56 -6.84 3.37
CA TRP A 86 2.50 -6.25 2.05
C TRP A 86 3.32 -4.96 2.02
N MET A 87 4.22 -4.89 1.06
CA MET A 87 5.04 -3.72 0.81
C MET A 87 4.44 -2.94 -0.34
N SER A 88 4.11 -1.69 -0.11
CA SER A 88 3.63 -0.80 -1.17
C SER A 88 4.25 0.59 -1.07
N PHE A 89 4.13 1.36 -2.14
CA PHE A 89 4.63 2.72 -2.18
C PHE A 89 3.82 3.61 -3.12
N PHE A 90 3.82 4.89 -2.82
CA PHE A 90 3.44 5.94 -3.74
C PHE A 90 4.67 6.74 -4.11
N LEU A 91 4.92 6.87 -5.40
CA LEU A 91 5.97 7.73 -5.93
C LEU A 91 5.32 8.94 -6.60
N THR A 92 5.69 10.12 -6.14
CA THR A 92 5.37 11.40 -6.78
C THR A 92 6.63 11.96 -7.40
N VAL A 93 6.59 12.29 -8.68
CA VAL A 93 7.67 13.01 -9.37
C VAL A 93 7.17 14.41 -9.70
N GLU A 94 7.94 15.42 -9.31
CA GLU A 94 7.59 16.83 -9.43
C GLU A 94 8.57 17.55 -10.38
N ASP A 95 8.04 18.31 -11.32
CA ASP A 95 8.82 19.11 -12.29
C ASP A 95 9.81 18.31 -13.15
N TYR A 96 9.54 17.03 -13.41
CA TYR A 96 10.34 16.18 -14.28
C TYR A 96 9.44 15.26 -15.15
N PRO A 97 8.70 15.82 -16.11
CA PRO A 97 7.74 15.09 -16.92
C PRO A 97 8.40 14.04 -17.85
N GLU A 98 9.68 14.19 -18.16
CA GLU A 98 10.43 13.31 -19.07
C GLU A 98 10.42 11.85 -18.61
N PHE A 99 10.35 11.60 -17.29
CA PHE A 99 10.26 10.26 -16.75
C PHE A 99 8.96 9.57 -17.17
N PHE A 100 7.81 10.23 -16.96
CA PHE A 100 6.50 9.69 -17.34
C PHE A 100 6.28 9.64 -18.84
N GLU A 101 6.80 10.59 -19.59
CA GLU A 101 6.79 10.57 -21.07
C GLU A 101 7.55 9.35 -21.61
N ARG A 102 8.69 9.02 -21.00
CA ARG A 102 9.44 7.82 -21.35
C ARG A 102 8.70 6.54 -20.98
N LEU A 103 8.02 6.49 -19.81
CA LEU A 103 7.17 5.39 -19.42
C LEU A 103 6.01 5.19 -20.40
N GLU A 104 5.30 6.26 -20.77
CA GLU A 104 4.18 6.23 -21.72
C GLU A 104 4.64 5.73 -23.10
N LYS A 105 5.79 6.21 -23.57
CA LYS A 105 6.38 5.77 -24.83
C LYS A 105 6.75 4.28 -24.81
N MET A 106 7.30 3.80 -23.70
CA MET A 106 7.73 2.42 -23.56
C MET A 106 6.54 1.46 -23.45
N THR A 107 5.52 1.83 -22.69
CA THR A 107 4.33 1.01 -22.47
C THR A 107 3.30 1.11 -23.60
N GLY A 108 3.38 2.17 -24.41
CA GLY A 108 2.37 2.51 -25.41
C GLY A 108 1.04 2.99 -24.82
N SER A 109 1.00 3.27 -23.52
CA SER A 109 -0.20 3.69 -22.79
C SER A 109 0.02 5.05 -22.16
N LYS A 110 -0.96 5.93 -22.24
CA LYS A 110 -0.96 7.18 -21.47
C LYS A 110 -1.23 6.90 -19.99
N SER A 111 -0.70 7.75 -19.13
CA SER A 111 -1.00 7.74 -17.69
C SER A 111 -2.52 7.66 -17.44
N GLY A 112 -2.94 6.78 -16.55
CA GLY A 112 -4.34 6.53 -16.22
C GLY A 112 -5.15 5.69 -17.22
N THR A 113 -4.59 5.33 -18.38
CA THR A 113 -5.33 4.56 -19.41
C THR A 113 -4.84 3.14 -19.59
N GLY A 114 -3.66 2.81 -19.05
CA GLY A 114 -3.07 1.48 -19.09
C GLY A 114 -3.54 0.58 -17.96
N GLY A 115 -3.24 -0.70 -18.10
CA GLY A 115 -3.33 -1.66 -17.00
C GLY A 115 -2.15 -1.56 -16.04
N GLY A 116 -2.10 -2.45 -15.06
CA GLY A 116 -0.93 -2.60 -14.20
C GLY A 116 0.28 -3.12 -15.00
N ILE A 117 1.47 -2.68 -14.59
CA ILE A 117 2.75 -3.14 -15.11
C ILE A 117 3.34 -4.08 -14.06
N THR A 118 3.60 -5.34 -14.41
CA THR A 118 4.24 -6.29 -13.49
C THR A 118 5.56 -6.76 -14.09
N PHE A 119 6.63 -6.64 -13.31
CA PHE A 119 7.94 -7.16 -13.67
C PHE A 119 8.07 -8.61 -13.23
N MET A 120 7.89 -9.53 -14.17
CA MET A 120 7.92 -10.98 -13.89
C MET A 120 9.32 -11.50 -13.54
N ASP A 121 10.37 -10.75 -13.88
CA ASP A 121 11.76 -11.03 -13.55
C ASP A 121 12.26 -10.31 -12.29
N SER A 122 11.41 -9.50 -11.67
CA SER A 122 11.72 -8.86 -10.40
C SER A 122 11.73 -9.88 -9.27
N GLY A 123 12.78 -9.89 -8.46
CA GLY A 123 12.84 -10.69 -7.24
C GLY A 123 11.67 -10.38 -6.30
N TRP A 124 11.25 -9.13 -6.25
CA TRP A 124 10.11 -8.67 -5.44
C TRP A 124 8.75 -8.90 -6.10
N GLU A 125 8.73 -9.30 -7.39
CA GLU A 125 7.53 -9.35 -8.22
C GLU A 125 6.77 -8.01 -8.14
N MET A 126 7.52 -6.94 -8.47
CA MET A 126 7.03 -5.57 -8.38
C MET A 126 5.95 -5.31 -9.42
N SER A 127 4.85 -4.70 -8.98
CA SER A 127 3.76 -4.23 -9.83
C SER A 127 3.53 -2.74 -9.65
N LEU A 128 3.11 -2.08 -10.72
CA LEU A 128 2.95 -0.63 -10.76
C LEU A 128 1.64 -0.24 -11.44
N VAL A 129 1.06 0.86 -10.99
CA VAL A 129 -0.08 1.54 -11.63
C VAL A 129 0.26 3.02 -11.77
N ILE A 130 0.16 3.56 -12.97
CA ILE A 130 0.37 4.97 -13.25
C ILE A 130 -0.99 5.67 -13.20
N TYR A 131 -1.13 6.65 -12.33
CA TYR A 131 -2.37 7.41 -12.19
C TYR A 131 -2.54 8.43 -13.31
N ASP A 132 -3.81 8.71 -13.62
CA ASP A 132 -4.16 9.88 -14.45
C ASP A 132 -3.70 11.17 -13.75
N ARG A 133 -3.27 12.16 -14.53
CA ARG A 133 -2.79 13.45 -14.02
C ARG A 133 -3.87 14.27 -13.30
N ASP A 134 -5.14 13.88 -13.43
CA ASP A 134 -6.28 14.51 -12.76
C ASP A 134 -6.81 13.71 -11.57
N TYR A 135 -6.18 12.58 -11.25
CA TYR A 135 -6.68 11.71 -10.19
C TYR A 135 -6.58 12.37 -8.80
N PHE A 136 -5.48 13.06 -8.52
CA PHE A 136 -5.32 13.84 -7.29
C PHE A 136 -5.48 15.33 -7.60
N PRO A 137 -6.21 16.11 -6.77
CA PRO A 137 -6.57 17.50 -7.05
C PRO A 137 -5.40 18.43 -7.37
N ASP A 138 -4.25 18.21 -6.75
CA ASP A 138 -3.09 19.10 -6.83
C ASP A 138 -2.09 18.75 -7.94
N GLN A 139 -2.29 17.65 -8.66
CA GLN A 139 -1.27 17.15 -9.59
C GLN A 139 -0.91 18.17 -10.68
N ARG A 140 -1.92 18.71 -11.36
CA ARG A 140 -1.68 19.67 -12.46
C ARG A 140 -1.11 21.00 -11.98
N GLU A 141 -1.63 21.53 -10.89
CA GLU A 141 -1.20 22.82 -10.36
C GLU A 141 0.28 22.81 -9.93
N LYS A 142 0.75 21.63 -9.47
CA LYS A 142 2.11 21.44 -8.95
C LYS A 142 2.99 20.65 -9.90
N ASN A 143 2.58 20.47 -11.16
CA ASN A 143 3.31 19.67 -12.16
C ASN A 143 3.82 18.34 -11.63
N ARG A 144 2.90 17.55 -11.05
CA ARG A 144 3.17 16.27 -10.40
C ARG A 144 2.59 15.11 -11.18
N ASP A 145 3.38 14.07 -11.33
CA ASP A 145 2.93 12.77 -11.79
C ASP A 145 3.04 11.76 -10.66
N VAL A 146 2.09 10.83 -10.56
CA VAL A 146 2.00 9.88 -9.46
C VAL A 146 1.87 8.47 -10.00
N LEU A 147 2.63 7.55 -9.41
CA LEU A 147 2.42 6.12 -9.55
C LEU A 147 2.31 5.47 -8.18
N TRP A 148 1.58 4.37 -8.13
CA TRP A 148 1.54 3.44 -7.01
C TRP A 148 2.22 2.15 -7.42
N GLY A 149 2.92 1.52 -6.48
CA GLY A 149 3.51 0.22 -6.71
C GLY A 149 3.49 -0.64 -5.46
N ASP A 150 3.71 -1.92 -5.69
CA ASP A 150 3.82 -2.92 -4.63
C ASP A 150 4.87 -3.98 -4.96
N GLY A 151 5.34 -4.68 -3.93
CA GLY A 151 6.13 -5.88 -4.06
C GLY A 151 5.43 -7.03 -3.34
N LEU A 152 4.98 -8.02 -4.10
CA LEU A 152 4.27 -9.18 -3.53
C LEU A 152 5.18 -10.04 -2.64
N PHE A 153 6.46 -10.08 -2.92
CA PHE A 153 7.46 -10.86 -2.19
C PHE A 153 8.54 -9.97 -1.58
N GLY A 154 8.12 -9.05 -0.72
CA GLY A 154 9.00 -8.06 -0.10
C GLY A 154 10.17 -8.63 0.71
N GLU A 155 10.13 -9.94 1.05
CA GLU A 155 11.23 -10.66 1.70
C GLU A 155 12.28 -11.23 0.74
N ARG A 156 11.99 -11.29 -0.56
CA ARG A 156 12.95 -11.78 -1.57
C ARG A 156 13.99 -10.71 -1.88
N ILE A 157 15.13 -11.19 -2.35
CA ILE A 157 16.23 -10.31 -2.74
C ILE A 157 15.92 -9.64 -4.07
N GLY A 158 16.06 -8.31 -4.13
CA GLY A 158 15.92 -7.52 -5.34
C GLY A 158 16.94 -7.86 -6.41
N SER A 159 16.60 -7.55 -7.66
CA SER A 159 17.42 -7.87 -8.82
C SER A 159 18.63 -6.95 -8.95
N TYR A 160 18.49 -5.68 -8.54
CA TYR A 160 19.53 -4.64 -8.60
C TYR A 160 20.06 -4.29 -7.21
N ILE A 161 19.20 -3.91 -6.29
CA ILE A 161 19.56 -3.45 -4.93
C ILE A 161 20.14 -4.59 -4.07
N LYS A 162 19.82 -5.83 -4.37
CA LYS A 162 20.34 -7.01 -3.64
C LYS A 162 19.96 -7.07 -2.16
N LYS A 163 18.82 -6.46 -1.81
CA LYS A 163 18.20 -6.50 -0.49
C LYS A 163 16.73 -6.95 -0.58
N PRO A 164 16.12 -7.43 0.51
CA PRO A 164 14.66 -7.50 0.60
C PRO A 164 14.03 -6.10 0.47
N MET A 165 12.89 -5.98 -0.20
CA MET A 165 12.19 -4.70 -0.30
C MET A 165 11.84 -4.11 1.07
N ALA A 166 11.52 -4.98 2.04
CA ALA A 166 11.23 -4.61 3.42
C ALA A 166 12.42 -3.96 4.18
N GLU A 167 13.63 -4.05 3.63
CA GLU A 167 14.85 -3.47 4.19
C GLU A 167 15.37 -2.30 3.34
N CYS A 168 14.58 -1.85 2.37
CA CYS A 168 14.96 -0.78 1.46
C CYS A 168 14.38 0.56 1.89
N THR A 169 15.16 1.61 1.69
CA THR A 169 14.68 2.99 1.68
C THR A 169 13.87 3.25 0.41
N GLY A 170 13.09 4.33 0.39
CA GLY A 170 12.36 4.70 -0.82
C GLY A 170 13.27 4.93 -2.04
N ASN A 171 14.43 5.55 -1.84
CA ASN A 171 15.39 5.74 -2.93
C ASN A 171 15.88 4.42 -3.52
N GLU A 172 16.16 3.41 -2.69
CA GLU A 172 16.54 2.09 -3.16
C GLU A 172 15.41 1.39 -3.93
N ILE A 173 14.16 1.60 -3.52
CA ILE A 173 12.98 1.08 -4.27
C ILE A 173 12.86 1.76 -5.63
N ILE A 174 13.09 3.08 -5.71
CA ILE A 174 13.11 3.80 -6.98
C ILE A 174 14.23 3.25 -7.90
N GLU A 175 15.42 3.03 -7.38
CA GLU A 175 16.53 2.48 -8.17
C GLU A 175 16.23 1.07 -8.71
N GLU A 176 15.66 0.19 -7.91
CA GLU A 176 15.22 -1.14 -8.36
C GLU A 176 14.17 -1.04 -9.47
N MET A 177 13.19 -0.14 -9.30
CA MET A 177 12.16 0.13 -10.30
C MET A 177 12.78 0.62 -11.63
N LEU A 178 13.67 1.61 -11.56
CA LEU A 178 14.36 2.16 -12.74
C LEU A 178 15.21 1.10 -13.45
N TYR A 179 15.83 0.19 -12.71
CA TYR A 179 16.56 -0.94 -13.28
C TYR A 179 15.64 -1.81 -14.15
N HIS A 180 14.47 -2.18 -13.66
CA HIS A 180 13.51 -3.00 -14.38
C HIS A 180 12.92 -2.29 -15.60
N PHE A 181 12.79 -0.98 -15.56
CA PHE A 181 12.42 -0.17 -16.73
C PHE A 181 13.57 0.04 -17.73
N GLY A 182 14.81 -0.31 -17.40
CA GLY A 182 15.97 0.04 -18.21
C GLY A 182 16.23 1.55 -18.28
N MET A 183 15.92 2.26 -17.19
CA MET A 183 15.99 3.73 -17.08
C MET A 183 16.98 4.20 -16.00
N LEU A 184 18.00 3.43 -15.68
CA LEU A 184 19.03 3.83 -14.71
C LEU A 184 19.81 5.08 -15.15
N ASP A 185 19.80 5.40 -16.43
CA ASP A 185 20.36 6.64 -16.98
C ASP A 185 19.65 7.92 -16.49
N MET A 186 18.40 7.79 -16.00
CA MET A 186 17.61 8.90 -15.43
C MET A 186 17.67 8.94 -13.89
N LYS A 187 18.44 8.07 -13.25
CA LYS A 187 18.39 7.86 -11.80
C LYS A 187 18.57 9.14 -11.00
N ASP A 188 19.62 9.89 -11.28
CA ASP A 188 19.96 11.05 -10.45
C ASP A 188 18.87 12.14 -10.54
N GLU A 189 18.31 12.37 -11.71
CA GLU A 189 17.24 13.33 -11.93
C GLU A 189 15.93 12.83 -11.30
N VAL A 190 15.55 11.55 -11.48
CA VAL A 190 14.36 11.00 -10.85
C VAL A 190 14.46 11.07 -9.33
N LEU A 191 15.59 10.73 -8.74
CA LEU A 191 15.78 10.83 -7.27
C LEU A 191 15.70 12.28 -6.78
N ALA A 192 16.25 13.24 -7.55
CA ALA A 192 16.24 14.65 -7.19
C ALA A 192 14.82 15.26 -7.20
N HIS A 193 13.95 14.73 -8.07
CA HIS A 193 12.58 15.23 -8.28
C HIS A 193 11.51 14.35 -7.62
N SER A 194 11.89 13.32 -6.88
CA SER A 194 10.96 12.33 -6.32
C SER A 194 10.67 12.51 -4.85
N HIS A 195 9.41 12.30 -4.52
CA HIS A 195 8.94 12.03 -3.15
C HIS A 195 8.27 10.66 -3.13
N ILE A 196 8.79 9.75 -2.33
CA ILE A 196 8.22 8.42 -2.17
C ILE A 196 7.73 8.23 -0.74
N SER A 197 6.53 7.69 -0.60
CA SER A 197 6.01 7.19 0.67
C SER A 197 5.92 5.67 0.57
N THR A 198 6.65 4.97 1.39
CA THR A 198 6.62 3.52 1.49
C THR A 198 5.76 3.08 2.65
N LEU A 199 5.19 1.88 2.55
CA LEU A 199 4.26 1.32 3.51
C LEU A 199 4.60 -0.15 3.75
N SER A 200 4.66 -0.56 5.02
CA SER A 200 4.94 -1.93 5.43
C SER A 200 4.00 -2.40 6.54
#